data_baa357f7e79af2bfb285f4ac7b7a476c
#
_entry.id   baa357f7e79af2bfb285f4ac7b7a476c
#
_cell.length_a   1.000
_cell.length_b   1.000
_cell.length_c   1.000
_cell.angle_alpha   90.00
_cell.angle_beta   90.00
_cell.angle_gamma   90.00
#
_symmetry.space_group_name_H-M   'P 1'
#
loop_
_entity.id
_entity.type
_entity.pdbx_description
1 polymer ?
#
loop_
_entity_poly.entity_id
_entity_poly.type
_entity_poly.pdbx_seq_one_letter_code
_entity_poly.pdbx_strand_id
1 'polypeptide(L)'
;MHQNTHMEVLAASQNWIAGFNRGDLAAMVRGYTKNASMYPRPNPLCSGQAEIESFWSGLLAAGASELVYSNIRLTIEGEGRARLAADWSMNVAAGVITNELWVRQENGDWLIAQDDFDILRQSTGSIAEFVSQFHANLTAWFSGSDDSGAVWSALEQACPGNMLLVYPSGAKLSGTEFLQSIKNNPRNNVGFLATVEQVEVLSESSEQGVVAYVEVQVGAEKSATENRRLALAMVQPSPQGWCWRYIQETSLT
;
A
#
# COMPACT_ATOMS: atom_id res chain seq x y z
N MET A 1 4.78 11.97 39.44
CA MET A 1 4.68 13.00 38.39
C MET A 1 4.85 12.39 36.98
N HIS A 2 5.95 11.66 36.69
CA HIS A 2 6.16 11.05 35.34
C HIS A 2 5.09 10.06 34.88
N GLN A 3 4.50 9.27 35.79
CA GLN A 3 3.49 8.29 35.41
C GLN A 3 2.19 8.94 34.92
N ASN A 4 1.81 10.11 35.44
CA ASN A 4 0.65 10.87 34.99
C ASN A 4 0.88 11.45 33.58
N THR A 5 2.06 12.03 33.34
CA THR A 5 2.47 12.55 32.03
C THR A 5 2.46 11.46 30.95
N HIS A 6 2.89 10.24 31.26
CA HIS A 6 2.87 9.11 30.34
C HIS A 6 1.44 8.81 29.87
N MET A 7 0.50 8.73 30.82
CA MET A 7 -0.92 8.46 30.52
C MET A 7 -1.57 9.60 29.75
N GLU A 8 -1.25 10.86 30.04
CA GLU A 8 -1.76 12.02 29.35
C GLU A 8 -1.35 12.04 27.87
N VAL A 9 -0.07 11.79 27.57
CA VAL A 9 0.45 11.74 26.19
C VAL A 9 -0.15 10.56 25.41
N LEU A 10 -0.22 9.37 26.01
CA LEU A 10 -0.84 8.23 25.37
C LEU A 10 -2.33 8.48 25.07
N ALA A 11 -3.04 9.12 25.99
CA ALA A 11 -4.45 9.49 25.76
C ALA A 11 -4.58 10.51 24.61
N ALA A 12 -3.69 11.50 24.53
CA ALA A 12 -3.68 12.48 23.43
C ALA A 12 -3.39 11.79 22.08
N SER A 13 -2.41 10.88 22.03
CA SER A 13 -2.11 10.08 20.83
C SER A 13 -3.30 9.21 20.41
N GLN A 14 -3.94 8.50 21.34
CA GLN A 14 -5.13 7.70 21.07
C GLN A 14 -6.30 8.54 20.56
N ASN A 15 -6.50 9.75 21.10
CA ASN A 15 -7.53 10.67 20.63
C ASN A 15 -7.25 11.15 19.19
N TRP A 16 -5.99 11.40 18.85
CA TRP A 16 -5.59 11.78 17.50
C TRP A 16 -5.85 10.62 16.52
N ILE A 17 -5.43 9.39 16.86
CA ILE A 17 -5.69 8.16 16.07
C ILE A 17 -7.20 7.96 15.88
N ALA A 18 -7.99 8.15 16.94
CA ALA A 18 -9.44 8.03 16.84
C ALA A 18 -10.05 9.10 15.92
N GLY A 19 -9.49 10.31 15.90
CA GLY A 19 -9.84 11.37 14.96
C GLY A 19 -9.59 10.97 13.52
N PHE A 20 -8.38 10.44 13.23
CA PHE A 20 -8.01 9.90 11.93
C PHE A 20 -8.98 8.81 11.46
N ASN A 21 -9.24 7.81 12.29
CA ASN A 21 -10.11 6.69 11.95
C ASN A 21 -11.58 7.06 11.74
N ARG A 22 -12.01 8.23 12.22
CA ARG A 22 -13.33 8.81 11.91
C ARG A 22 -13.33 9.76 10.70
N GLY A 23 -12.15 10.01 10.11
CA GLY A 23 -12.01 11.01 9.04
C GLY A 23 -12.21 12.46 9.53
N ASP A 24 -12.05 12.74 10.83
CA ASP A 24 -12.19 14.08 11.41
C ASP A 24 -10.91 14.90 11.22
N LEU A 25 -10.73 15.38 9.97
CA LEU A 25 -9.57 16.17 9.57
C LEU A 25 -9.34 17.37 10.51
N ALA A 26 -10.42 18.05 10.90
CA ALA A 26 -10.31 19.21 11.78
C ALA A 26 -9.79 18.85 13.18
N ALA A 27 -10.20 17.71 13.74
CA ALA A 27 -9.67 17.21 15.00
C ALA A 27 -8.19 16.81 14.88
N MET A 28 -7.82 16.16 13.78
CA MET A 28 -6.42 15.78 13.51
C MET A 28 -5.52 17.03 13.46
N VAL A 29 -5.90 18.03 12.68
CA VAL A 29 -5.12 19.28 12.52
C VAL A 29 -5.00 20.04 13.85
N ARG A 30 -6.08 20.10 14.65
CA ARG A 30 -6.03 20.68 16.00
C ARG A 30 -5.07 19.94 16.95
N GLY A 31 -4.75 18.68 16.68
CA GLY A 31 -3.77 17.89 17.42
C GLY A 31 -2.31 18.33 17.19
N TYR A 32 -2.05 19.19 16.21
CA TYR A 32 -0.73 19.76 15.94
C TYR A 32 -0.59 21.18 16.51
N THR A 33 0.63 21.55 16.91
CA THR A 33 0.91 22.96 17.21
C THR A 33 0.87 23.79 15.93
N LYS A 34 0.66 25.10 16.04
CA LYS A 34 0.54 26.02 14.89
C LYS A 34 1.73 25.94 13.93
N ASN A 35 2.94 25.79 14.49
CA ASN A 35 4.19 25.74 13.72
C ASN A 35 4.78 24.33 13.68
N ALA A 36 3.96 23.31 13.76
CA ALA A 36 4.41 21.92 13.70
C ALA A 36 5.12 21.62 12.38
N SER A 37 6.06 20.69 12.41
CA SER A 37 6.62 20.07 11.22
C SER A 37 6.25 18.60 11.15
N MET A 38 5.98 18.10 9.95
CA MET A 38 5.70 16.69 9.70
C MET A 38 6.54 16.22 8.51
N TYR A 39 7.28 15.13 8.69
CA TYR A 39 8.10 14.57 7.62
C TYR A 39 7.68 13.12 7.30
N PRO A 40 6.73 12.95 6.38
CA PRO A 40 6.19 11.65 5.97
C PRO A 40 7.07 11.04 4.87
N ARG A 41 8.26 10.56 5.19
CA ARG A 41 9.21 10.05 4.20
C ARG A 41 8.64 8.83 3.43
N PRO A 42 8.84 8.74 2.10
CA PRO A 42 9.70 9.58 1.24
C PRO A 42 9.08 10.87 0.72
N ASN A 43 7.89 11.28 1.19
CA ASN A 43 7.25 12.53 0.76
C ASN A 43 7.99 13.75 1.31
N PRO A 44 7.76 14.96 0.73
CA PRO A 44 8.34 16.19 1.23
C PRO A 44 7.94 16.54 2.65
N LEU A 45 8.78 17.34 3.32
CA LEU A 45 8.48 17.95 4.62
C LEU A 45 7.27 18.87 4.50
N CYS A 46 6.33 18.72 5.43
CA CYS A 46 5.17 19.62 5.62
C CYS A 46 5.47 20.58 6.79
N SER A 47 5.34 21.88 6.56
CA SER A 47 5.61 22.94 7.54
C SER A 47 4.35 23.72 7.89
N GLY A 48 3.96 23.67 9.16
CA GLY A 48 2.74 24.30 9.68
C GLY A 48 1.45 23.53 9.36
N GLN A 49 0.39 23.92 10.06
CA GLN A 49 -0.90 23.22 9.99
C GLN A 49 -1.50 23.14 8.57
N ALA A 50 -1.30 24.14 7.73
CA ALA A 50 -1.91 24.17 6.39
C ALA A 50 -1.35 23.06 5.46
N GLU A 51 -0.03 22.85 5.45
CA GLU A 51 0.58 21.79 4.63
C GLU A 51 0.28 20.40 5.23
N ILE A 52 0.26 20.29 6.57
CA ILE A 52 -0.14 19.07 7.28
C ILE A 52 -1.60 18.71 6.98
N GLU A 53 -2.51 19.71 6.99
CA GLU A 53 -3.92 19.52 6.62
C GLU A 53 -4.06 19.02 5.17
N SER A 54 -3.31 19.61 4.24
CA SER A 54 -3.33 19.20 2.84
C SER A 54 -2.89 17.75 2.66
N PHE A 55 -1.82 17.33 3.35
CA PHE A 55 -1.34 15.95 3.31
C PHE A 55 -2.41 14.96 3.84
N TRP A 56 -2.94 15.21 5.04
CA TRP A 56 -3.94 14.31 5.64
C TRP A 56 -5.26 14.30 4.88
N SER A 57 -5.68 15.45 4.33
CA SER A 57 -6.86 15.54 3.46
C SER A 57 -6.73 14.66 2.23
N GLY A 58 -5.56 14.68 1.57
CA GLY A 58 -5.29 13.81 0.42
C GLY A 58 -5.34 12.33 0.78
N LEU A 59 -4.76 11.95 1.92
CA LEU A 59 -4.73 10.58 2.39
C LEU A 59 -6.12 10.05 2.76
N LEU A 60 -6.93 10.85 3.46
CA LEU A 60 -8.32 10.52 3.78
C LEU A 60 -9.19 10.41 2.52
N ALA A 61 -9.00 11.31 1.53
CA ALA A 61 -9.68 11.24 0.24
C ALA A 61 -9.34 9.98 -0.55
N ALA A 62 -8.13 9.42 -0.36
CA ALA A 62 -7.71 8.13 -0.91
C ALA A 62 -8.25 6.91 -0.12
N GLY A 63 -9.11 7.12 0.90
CA GLY A 63 -9.76 6.07 1.67
C GLY A 63 -8.93 5.52 2.84
N ALA A 64 -7.90 6.23 3.29
CA ALA A 64 -7.12 5.82 4.46
C ALA A 64 -7.95 5.77 5.73
N SER A 65 -7.83 4.68 6.49
CA SER A 65 -8.54 4.40 7.74
C SER A 65 -7.83 3.28 8.51
N GLU A 66 -8.38 2.86 9.65
CA GLU A 66 -7.89 1.72 10.44
C GLU A 66 -6.46 1.91 10.95
N LEU A 67 -6.07 3.16 11.24
CA LEU A 67 -4.76 3.45 11.81
C LEU A 67 -4.62 2.85 13.21
N VAL A 68 -3.55 2.11 13.40
CA VAL A 68 -3.15 1.52 14.67
C VAL A 68 -1.67 1.78 14.93
N TYR A 69 -1.34 2.14 16.16
CA TYR A 69 0.05 2.17 16.64
C TYR A 69 0.33 0.92 17.46
N SER A 70 1.48 0.30 17.23
CA SER A 70 2.00 -0.84 17.98
C SER A 70 3.45 -0.59 18.41
N ASN A 71 3.96 -1.40 19.34
CA ASN A 71 5.33 -1.27 19.86
C ASN A 71 5.68 0.17 20.31
N ILE A 72 4.73 0.85 20.96
CA ILE A 72 4.89 2.24 21.38
C ILE A 72 6.01 2.37 22.41
N ARG A 73 6.94 3.27 22.13
CA ARG A 73 8.01 3.68 23.03
C ARG A 73 7.86 5.16 23.33
N LEU A 74 7.60 5.51 24.58
CA LEU A 74 7.40 6.89 25.02
C LEU A 74 8.51 7.30 25.99
N THR A 75 9.19 8.39 25.69
CA THR A 75 10.24 8.99 26.52
C THR A 75 9.81 10.38 27.00
N ILE A 76 9.81 10.61 28.30
CA ILE A 76 9.52 11.93 28.88
C ILE A 76 10.81 12.73 28.92
N GLU A 77 10.83 13.90 28.27
CA GLU A 77 12.00 14.79 28.15
C GLU A 77 11.94 15.99 29.10
N GLY A 78 11.26 15.84 30.26
CA GLY A 78 11.06 16.90 31.24
C GLY A 78 9.61 17.35 31.38
N GLU A 79 9.38 18.48 32.03
CA GLU A 79 8.04 19.00 32.21
C GLU A 79 7.48 19.56 30.89
N GLY A 80 6.44 18.92 30.38
CA GLY A 80 5.71 19.37 29.19
C GLY A 80 6.31 18.93 27.83
N ARG A 81 7.23 17.98 27.79
CA ARG A 81 7.77 17.41 26.53
C ARG A 81 7.89 15.89 26.61
N ALA A 82 7.46 15.23 25.54
CA ALA A 82 7.57 13.77 25.41
C ALA A 82 7.84 13.39 23.96
N ARG A 83 8.61 12.33 23.75
CA ARG A 83 8.84 11.72 22.42
C ARG A 83 8.19 10.36 22.36
N LEU A 84 7.46 10.14 21.27
CA LEU A 84 6.87 8.87 20.95
C LEU A 84 7.53 8.30 19.68
N ALA A 85 7.83 7.03 19.72
CA ALA A 85 8.17 6.22 18.55
C ALA A 85 7.29 4.97 18.56
N ALA A 86 6.88 4.50 17.40
CA ALA A 86 5.97 3.35 17.27
C ALA A 86 6.09 2.74 15.88
N ASP A 87 5.62 1.51 15.75
CA ASP A 87 5.24 0.98 14.45
C ASP A 87 3.78 1.40 14.20
N TRP A 88 3.44 1.73 12.96
CA TRP A 88 2.08 2.07 12.58
C TRP A 88 1.62 1.28 11.38
N SER A 89 0.32 1.02 11.31
CA SER A 89 -0.34 0.41 10.15
C SER A 89 -1.73 0.99 9.95
N MET A 90 -2.17 1.04 8.72
CA MET A 90 -3.53 1.39 8.29
C MET A 90 -3.91 0.53 7.08
N ASN A 91 -5.15 0.61 6.63
CA ASN A 91 -5.63 -0.16 5.46
C ASN A 91 -4.80 0.06 4.19
N VAL A 92 -4.24 1.26 3.96
CA VAL A 92 -3.51 1.63 2.73
C VAL A 92 -2.00 1.72 2.88
N ALA A 93 -1.45 1.70 4.09
CA ALA A 93 -0.02 1.87 4.32
C ALA A 93 0.43 1.32 5.68
N ALA A 94 1.74 1.14 5.84
CA ALA A 94 2.35 0.86 7.14
C ALA A 94 3.78 1.41 7.18
N GLY A 95 4.29 1.61 8.39
CA GLY A 95 5.62 2.15 8.58
C GLY A 95 6.02 2.30 10.04
N VAL A 96 6.93 3.21 10.29
CA VAL A 96 7.45 3.49 11.62
C VAL A 96 7.42 4.98 11.91
N ILE A 97 7.00 5.35 13.11
CA ILE A 97 7.23 6.68 13.66
C ILE A 97 8.63 6.69 14.24
N THR A 98 9.49 7.51 13.66
CA THR A 98 10.87 7.66 14.11
C THR A 98 11.01 8.71 15.20
N ASN A 99 10.14 9.73 15.18
CA ASN A 99 10.17 10.82 16.14
C ASN A 99 8.85 11.62 16.10
N GLU A 100 8.01 11.44 17.11
CA GLU A 100 6.81 12.24 17.32
C GLU A 100 6.97 13.03 18.61
N LEU A 101 7.20 14.35 18.52
CA LEU A 101 7.39 15.22 19.65
C LEU A 101 6.08 15.83 20.12
N TRP A 102 5.66 15.48 21.31
CA TRP A 102 4.51 16.03 22.03
C TRP A 102 4.94 17.17 22.96
N VAL A 103 4.20 18.26 22.95
CA VAL A 103 4.45 19.44 23.78
C VAL A 103 3.16 19.84 24.51
N ARG A 104 3.27 19.99 25.83
CA ARG A 104 2.17 20.44 26.68
C ARG A 104 1.93 21.94 26.50
N GLN A 105 0.69 22.32 26.25
CA GLN A 105 0.26 23.71 26.12
C GLN A 105 -0.10 24.32 27.48
N GLU A 106 -0.25 25.64 27.56
CA GLU A 106 -0.63 26.36 28.78
C GLU A 106 -1.98 25.91 29.35
N ASN A 107 -2.92 25.51 28.49
CA ASN A 107 -4.22 24.98 28.87
C ASN A 107 -4.18 23.52 29.34
N GLY A 108 -3.01 22.87 29.30
CA GLY A 108 -2.79 21.51 29.74
C GLY A 108 -2.90 20.45 28.61
N ASP A 109 -3.33 20.82 27.41
CA ASP A 109 -3.41 19.90 26.27
C ASP A 109 -2.03 19.50 25.75
N TRP A 110 -1.92 18.27 25.25
CA TRP A 110 -0.73 17.81 24.56
C TRP A 110 -0.94 17.85 23.05
N LEU A 111 -0.04 18.56 22.33
CA LEU A 111 -0.08 18.69 20.88
C LEU A 111 1.23 18.24 20.26
N ILE A 112 1.16 17.74 19.04
CA ILE A 112 2.31 17.31 18.23
C ILE A 112 3.01 18.56 17.68
N ALA A 113 4.31 18.71 18.01
CA ALA A 113 5.14 19.78 17.49
C ALA A 113 6.06 19.31 16.34
N GLN A 114 6.40 18.02 16.33
CA GLN A 114 7.18 17.38 15.28
C GLN A 114 6.64 15.96 15.07
N ASP A 115 6.50 15.53 13.82
CA ASP A 115 5.95 14.23 13.45
C ASP A 115 6.76 13.65 12.29
N ASP A 116 7.76 12.85 12.61
CA ASP A 116 8.64 12.24 11.61
C ASP A 116 8.33 10.75 11.51
N PHE A 117 7.92 10.31 10.34
CA PHE A 117 7.66 8.90 10.09
C PHE A 117 8.11 8.44 8.70
N ASP A 118 8.44 7.16 8.63
CA ASP A 118 8.81 6.49 7.39
C ASP A 118 7.65 5.61 6.92
N ILE A 119 7.22 5.77 5.68
CA ILE A 119 6.29 4.89 5.00
C ILE A 119 7.10 3.74 4.42
N LEU A 120 7.03 2.57 5.05
CA LEU A 120 7.79 1.39 4.64
C LEU A 120 7.04 0.53 3.65
N ARG A 121 5.71 0.71 3.61
CA ARG A 121 4.80 -0.06 2.78
C ARG A 121 3.59 0.79 2.46
N GLN A 122 3.20 0.78 1.19
CA GLN A 122 1.99 1.46 0.73
C GLN A 122 1.15 0.46 -0.07
N SER A 123 -0.13 0.34 0.28
CA SER A 123 -1.10 -0.43 -0.48
C SER A 123 -2.03 0.57 -1.19
N THR A 124 -2.06 0.54 -2.50
CA THR A 124 -3.00 1.32 -3.30
C THR A 124 -4.02 0.37 -3.90
N GLY A 125 -5.24 0.39 -3.38
CA GLY A 125 -6.34 -0.46 -3.84
C GLY A 125 -6.39 -1.86 -3.20
N SER A 126 -7.49 -2.55 -3.45
CA SER A 126 -7.71 -3.92 -2.99
C SER A 126 -6.88 -4.93 -3.79
N ILE A 127 -6.66 -6.12 -3.24
CA ILE A 127 -6.03 -7.23 -3.96
C ILE A 127 -6.82 -7.56 -5.24
N ALA A 128 -8.14 -7.49 -5.20
CA ALA A 128 -8.99 -7.77 -6.37
C ALA A 128 -8.79 -6.74 -7.49
N GLU A 129 -8.65 -5.45 -7.14
CA GLU A 129 -8.31 -4.39 -8.10
C GLU A 129 -6.91 -4.58 -8.68
N PHE A 130 -5.92 -4.92 -7.85
CA PHE A 130 -4.56 -5.23 -8.30
C PHE A 130 -4.56 -6.37 -9.33
N VAL A 131 -5.26 -7.49 -9.03
CA VAL A 131 -5.38 -8.63 -9.96
C VAL A 131 -6.00 -8.19 -11.28
N SER A 132 -7.10 -7.43 -11.23
CA SER A 132 -7.80 -6.94 -12.43
C SER A 132 -6.92 -5.97 -13.24
N GLN A 133 -6.26 -5.04 -12.58
CA GLN A 133 -5.39 -4.06 -13.24
C GLN A 133 -4.15 -4.71 -13.85
N PHE A 134 -3.58 -5.73 -13.21
CA PHE A 134 -2.46 -6.49 -13.76
C PHE A 134 -2.82 -7.12 -15.12
N HIS A 135 -3.99 -7.76 -15.24
CA HIS A 135 -4.44 -8.37 -16.49
C HIS A 135 -4.83 -7.32 -17.54
N ALA A 136 -5.38 -6.18 -17.13
CA ALA A 136 -5.59 -5.04 -18.02
C ALA A 136 -4.25 -4.51 -18.58
N ASN A 137 -3.21 -4.45 -17.76
CA ASN A 137 -1.86 -4.06 -18.20
C ASN A 137 -1.26 -5.07 -19.18
N LEU A 138 -1.47 -6.39 -18.98
CA LEU A 138 -1.06 -7.41 -19.96
C LEU A 138 -1.77 -7.21 -21.30
N THR A 139 -3.08 -6.95 -21.27
CA THR A 139 -3.86 -6.63 -22.47
C THR A 139 -3.31 -5.41 -23.19
N ALA A 140 -3.09 -4.32 -22.48
CA ALA A 140 -2.55 -3.08 -23.04
C ALA A 140 -1.13 -3.27 -23.61
N TRP A 141 -0.28 -4.05 -22.94
CA TRP A 141 1.06 -4.34 -23.42
C TRP A 141 1.03 -5.10 -24.75
N PHE A 142 0.33 -6.25 -24.82
CA PHE A 142 0.31 -7.09 -26.01
C PHE A 142 -0.44 -6.47 -27.19
N SER A 143 -1.47 -5.67 -26.92
CA SER A 143 -2.18 -4.91 -27.98
C SER A 143 -1.38 -3.71 -28.52
N GLY A 144 -0.32 -3.30 -27.82
CA GLY A 144 0.46 -2.12 -28.20
C GLY A 144 -0.25 -0.79 -27.95
N SER A 145 -1.27 -0.77 -27.09
CA SER A 145 -2.11 0.41 -26.85
C SER A 145 -1.47 1.46 -25.92
N ASP A 146 -0.31 1.16 -25.29
CA ASP A 146 0.43 2.10 -24.44
C ASP A 146 1.80 2.45 -25.02
N ASP A 147 1.97 3.71 -25.39
CA ASP A 147 3.25 4.27 -25.86
C ASP A 147 3.98 5.06 -24.76
N SER A 148 3.39 5.26 -23.60
CA SER A 148 3.94 6.07 -22.51
C SER A 148 5.01 5.36 -21.69
N GLY A 149 5.06 4.02 -21.75
CA GLY A 149 5.87 3.17 -20.86
C GLY A 149 5.27 2.96 -19.46
N ALA A 150 4.12 3.54 -19.17
CA ALA A 150 3.47 3.41 -17.86
C ALA A 150 3.02 1.98 -17.59
N VAL A 151 2.46 1.30 -18.60
CA VAL A 151 2.05 -0.11 -18.51
C VAL A 151 3.26 -1.00 -18.22
N TRP A 152 4.39 -0.78 -18.91
CA TRP A 152 5.61 -1.55 -18.62
C TRP A 152 6.11 -1.35 -17.20
N SER A 153 6.17 -0.10 -16.74
CA SER A 153 6.57 0.21 -15.36
C SER A 153 5.65 -0.47 -14.33
N ALA A 154 4.33 -0.50 -14.58
CA ALA A 154 3.38 -1.19 -13.71
C ALA A 154 3.59 -2.71 -13.68
N LEU A 155 3.89 -3.34 -14.84
CA LEU A 155 4.22 -4.77 -14.91
C LEU A 155 5.53 -5.10 -14.17
N GLU A 156 6.57 -4.26 -14.31
CA GLU A 156 7.85 -4.43 -13.58
C GLU A 156 7.64 -4.33 -12.06
N GLN A 157 6.84 -3.40 -11.60
CA GLN A 157 6.51 -3.23 -10.18
C GLN A 157 5.69 -4.41 -9.64
N ALA A 158 4.76 -4.95 -10.45
CA ALA A 158 3.93 -6.07 -10.07
C ALA A 158 4.70 -7.40 -9.99
N CYS A 159 5.78 -7.56 -10.76
CA CYS A 159 6.52 -8.82 -10.92
C CYS A 159 7.97 -8.72 -10.43
N PRO A 160 8.23 -8.63 -9.11
CA PRO A 160 9.59 -8.59 -8.58
C PRO A 160 10.38 -9.87 -8.92
N GLY A 161 11.70 -9.79 -8.99
CA GLY A 161 12.57 -10.90 -9.38
C GLY A 161 12.41 -12.16 -8.53
N ASN A 162 11.99 -12.04 -7.28
CA ASN A 162 11.71 -13.15 -6.36
C ASN A 162 10.28 -13.72 -6.46
N MET A 163 9.46 -13.24 -7.38
CA MET A 163 8.19 -13.87 -7.75
C MET A 163 8.42 -15.24 -8.36
N LEU A 164 7.53 -16.18 -8.13
CA LEU A 164 7.51 -17.48 -8.79
C LEU A 164 6.17 -17.73 -9.46
N LEU A 165 6.15 -17.92 -10.77
CA LEU A 165 5.02 -18.36 -11.55
C LEU A 165 5.17 -19.85 -11.91
N VAL A 166 4.13 -20.63 -11.66
CA VAL A 166 4.04 -22.05 -12.03
C VAL A 166 2.89 -22.24 -13.03
N TYR A 167 3.23 -22.57 -14.24
CA TYR A 167 2.24 -22.83 -15.30
C TYR A 167 1.54 -24.20 -15.13
N PRO A 168 0.39 -24.43 -15.81
CA PRO A 168 -0.28 -25.71 -15.79
C PRO A 168 0.57 -26.88 -16.29
N SER A 169 1.56 -26.63 -17.15
CA SER A 169 2.56 -27.61 -17.60
C SER A 169 3.57 -28.03 -16.55
N GLY A 170 3.60 -27.34 -15.40
CA GLY A 170 4.64 -27.48 -14.36
C GLY A 170 5.89 -26.64 -14.64
N ALA A 171 5.99 -25.91 -15.75
CA ALA A 171 7.07 -24.99 -16.02
C ALA A 171 7.05 -23.84 -15.00
N LYS A 172 8.23 -23.38 -14.60
CA LYS A 172 8.39 -22.33 -13.58
C LYS A 172 9.18 -21.17 -14.15
N LEU A 173 8.75 -19.96 -13.84
CA LEU A 173 9.46 -18.72 -14.15
C LEU A 173 9.58 -17.85 -12.91
N SER A 174 10.75 -17.23 -12.73
CA SER A 174 10.90 -16.08 -11.84
C SER A 174 10.22 -14.85 -12.43
N GLY A 175 10.01 -13.80 -11.61
CA GLY A 175 9.45 -12.53 -12.12
C GLY A 175 10.31 -11.92 -13.23
N THR A 176 11.64 -12.01 -13.12
CA THR A 176 12.57 -11.56 -14.18
C THR A 176 12.39 -12.32 -15.49
N GLU A 177 12.32 -13.66 -15.42
CA GLU A 177 12.13 -14.50 -16.61
C GLU A 177 10.73 -14.30 -17.24
N PHE A 178 9.71 -14.12 -16.41
CA PHE A 178 8.35 -13.79 -16.86
C PHE A 178 8.32 -12.46 -17.61
N LEU A 179 8.87 -11.39 -17.04
CA LEU A 179 8.95 -10.09 -17.70
C LEU A 179 9.78 -10.15 -19.00
N GLN A 180 10.88 -10.88 -19.00
CA GLN A 180 11.66 -11.09 -20.21
C GLN A 180 10.88 -11.83 -21.29
N SER A 181 10.08 -12.83 -20.91
CA SER A 181 9.20 -13.54 -21.84
C SER A 181 8.14 -12.64 -22.47
N ILE A 182 7.52 -11.76 -21.66
CA ILE A 182 6.56 -10.75 -22.15
C ILE A 182 7.25 -9.78 -23.11
N LYS A 183 8.42 -9.27 -22.75
CA LYS A 183 9.17 -8.29 -23.54
C LYS A 183 9.61 -8.82 -24.91
N ASN A 184 9.90 -10.12 -24.99
CA ASN A 184 10.32 -10.78 -26.23
C ASN A 184 9.17 -11.07 -27.20
N ASN A 185 7.90 -10.93 -26.76
CA ASN A 185 6.76 -11.14 -27.62
C ASN A 185 6.37 -9.84 -28.35
N PRO A 186 5.84 -9.94 -29.60
CA PRO A 186 5.39 -8.77 -30.35
C PRO A 186 4.27 -8.02 -29.62
N ARG A 187 4.34 -6.68 -29.67
CA ARG A 187 3.33 -5.75 -29.12
C ARG A 187 2.33 -5.31 -30.19
N ASN A 188 1.78 -6.21 -30.96
CA ASN A 188 0.90 -5.91 -32.08
C ASN A 188 -0.32 -6.84 -32.16
N ASN A 189 -0.62 -7.58 -31.10
CA ASN A 189 -1.77 -8.48 -31.04
C ASN A 189 -3.03 -7.74 -30.57
N VAL A 190 -3.67 -6.99 -31.49
CA VAL A 190 -4.86 -6.18 -31.21
C VAL A 190 -6.04 -7.03 -30.73
N GLY A 191 -6.06 -8.34 -31.02
CA GLY A 191 -7.09 -9.28 -30.57
C GLY A 191 -6.83 -9.90 -29.21
N PHE A 192 -5.68 -9.64 -28.59
CA PHE A 192 -5.37 -10.19 -27.27
C PHE A 192 -6.17 -9.48 -26.17
N LEU A 193 -6.83 -10.28 -25.34
CA LEU A 193 -7.55 -9.80 -24.16
C LEU A 193 -7.27 -10.78 -23.01
N ALA A 194 -6.78 -10.26 -21.90
CA ALA A 194 -6.65 -10.97 -20.62
C ALA A 194 -7.61 -10.32 -19.61
N THR A 195 -8.52 -11.11 -19.09
CA THR A 195 -9.50 -10.69 -18.06
C THR A 195 -9.49 -11.66 -16.90
N VAL A 196 -10.13 -11.29 -15.81
CA VAL A 196 -10.28 -12.14 -14.63
C VAL A 196 -11.74 -12.25 -14.23
N GLU A 197 -12.11 -13.43 -13.79
CA GLU A 197 -13.43 -13.76 -13.27
C GLU A 197 -13.29 -14.40 -11.89
N GLN A 198 -14.36 -14.38 -11.10
CA GLN A 198 -14.44 -15.08 -9.81
C GLN A 198 -13.26 -14.75 -8.88
N VAL A 199 -12.87 -13.48 -8.80
CA VAL A 199 -11.79 -13.05 -7.91
C VAL A 199 -12.26 -13.15 -6.47
N GLU A 200 -11.61 -14.02 -5.70
CA GLU A 200 -11.90 -14.29 -4.29
C GLU A 200 -10.64 -14.09 -3.45
N VAL A 201 -10.64 -13.11 -2.56
CA VAL A 201 -9.57 -12.88 -1.59
C VAL A 201 -9.78 -13.86 -0.43
N LEU A 202 -8.96 -14.91 -0.38
CA LEU A 202 -9.06 -15.98 0.62
C LEU A 202 -8.51 -15.58 1.98
N SER A 203 -7.47 -14.74 1.97
CA SER A 203 -6.94 -14.12 3.19
C SER A 203 -6.18 -12.83 2.84
N GLU A 204 -6.19 -11.88 3.77
CA GLU A 204 -5.44 -10.64 3.68
C GLU A 204 -4.89 -10.26 5.05
N SER A 205 -3.63 -9.85 5.08
CA SER A 205 -2.95 -9.33 6.26
C SER A 205 -2.05 -8.17 5.85
N SER A 206 -1.47 -7.53 6.83
CA SER A 206 -0.49 -6.46 6.60
C SER A 206 0.80 -6.92 5.89
N GLU A 207 1.07 -8.21 5.76
CA GLU A 207 2.30 -8.74 5.19
C GLU A 207 2.09 -9.50 3.89
N GLN A 208 0.91 -10.08 3.69
CA GLN A 208 0.59 -10.87 2.51
C GLN A 208 -0.92 -11.01 2.30
N GLY A 209 -1.30 -11.31 1.06
CA GLY A 209 -2.63 -11.76 0.71
C GLY A 209 -2.59 -13.05 -0.10
N VAL A 210 -3.70 -13.82 -0.02
CA VAL A 210 -3.92 -15.01 -0.85
C VAL A 210 -5.21 -14.78 -1.62
N VAL A 211 -5.15 -14.97 -2.94
CA VAL A 211 -6.29 -14.75 -3.85
C VAL A 211 -6.44 -15.91 -4.81
N ALA A 212 -7.67 -16.31 -5.06
CA ALA A 212 -8.03 -17.23 -6.15
C ALA A 212 -8.81 -16.46 -7.21
N TYR A 213 -8.57 -16.78 -8.49
CA TYR A 213 -9.30 -16.18 -9.61
C TYR A 213 -9.25 -17.08 -10.85
N VAL A 214 -10.14 -16.83 -11.79
CA VAL A 214 -10.09 -17.45 -13.12
C VAL A 214 -9.55 -16.42 -14.10
N GLU A 215 -8.37 -16.69 -14.69
CA GLU A 215 -7.85 -15.93 -15.81
C GLU A 215 -8.50 -16.43 -17.09
N VAL A 216 -8.94 -15.49 -17.93
CA VAL A 216 -9.53 -15.75 -19.26
C VAL A 216 -8.70 -15.00 -20.29
N GLN A 217 -8.08 -15.72 -21.22
CA GLN A 217 -7.32 -15.16 -22.32
C GLN A 217 -8.01 -15.47 -23.65
N VAL A 218 -8.19 -14.43 -24.46
CA VAL A 218 -8.71 -14.53 -25.85
C VAL A 218 -7.64 -14.00 -26.79
N GLY A 219 -7.52 -14.59 -27.98
CA GLY A 219 -6.59 -14.12 -29.00
C GLY A 219 -5.11 -14.41 -28.73
N ALA A 220 -4.78 -15.31 -27.80
CA ALA A 220 -3.40 -15.75 -27.60
C ALA A 220 -2.89 -16.53 -28.82
N GLU A 221 -1.66 -16.24 -29.30
CA GLU A 221 -1.11 -16.79 -30.56
C GLU A 221 -1.11 -18.33 -30.65
N LYS A 222 -1.06 -19.01 -29.50
CA LYS A 222 -1.01 -20.48 -29.41
C LYS A 222 -2.35 -21.14 -29.07
N SER A 223 -3.43 -20.36 -28.98
CA SER A 223 -4.76 -20.88 -28.65
C SER A 223 -5.77 -20.34 -29.66
N ALA A 224 -6.36 -21.22 -30.42
CA ALA A 224 -7.42 -20.88 -31.42
C ALA A 224 -8.75 -20.49 -30.75
N THR A 225 -8.87 -20.66 -29.44
CA THR A 225 -10.07 -20.43 -28.63
C THR A 225 -9.68 -19.78 -27.30
N GLU A 226 -10.69 -19.44 -26.52
CA GLU A 226 -10.55 -18.95 -25.16
C GLU A 226 -9.73 -19.93 -24.29
N ASN A 227 -8.73 -19.42 -23.60
CA ASN A 227 -7.90 -20.17 -22.67
C ASN A 227 -8.28 -19.73 -21.24
N ARG A 228 -8.75 -20.68 -20.44
CA ARG A 228 -9.18 -20.43 -19.06
C ARG A 228 -8.27 -21.16 -18.08
N ARG A 229 -7.86 -20.45 -17.02
CA ARG A 229 -7.00 -21.01 -15.97
C ARG A 229 -7.52 -20.60 -14.61
N LEU A 230 -7.61 -21.56 -13.70
CA LEU A 230 -7.74 -21.25 -12.28
C LEU A 230 -6.37 -20.91 -11.75
N ALA A 231 -6.23 -19.77 -11.13
CA ALA A 231 -5.02 -19.33 -10.46
C ALA A 231 -5.24 -19.27 -8.95
N LEU A 232 -4.25 -19.78 -8.20
CA LEU A 232 -4.09 -19.50 -6.78
C LEU A 232 -2.81 -18.69 -6.62
N ALA A 233 -2.90 -17.52 -6.01
CA ALA A 233 -1.79 -16.61 -5.95
C ALA A 233 -1.59 -16.02 -4.56
N MET A 234 -0.33 -15.70 -4.25
CA MET A 234 0.07 -14.91 -3.09
C MET A 234 0.59 -13.56 -3.57
N VAL A 235 0.14 -12.51 -2.92
CA VAL A 235 0.61 -11.14 -3.11
C VAL A 235 1.27 -10.63 -1.82
N GLN A 236 2.18 -9.69 -1.97
CA GLN A 236 2.79 -8.98 -0.85
C GLN A 236 2.73 -7.48 -1.10
N PRO A 237 2.65 -6.65 -0.06
CA PRO A 237 2.74 -5.22 -0.20
C PRO A 237 4.11 -4.77 -0.72
N SER A 238 4.10 -3.72 -1.52
CA SER A 238 5.29 -3.02 -2.02
C SER A 238 5.11 -1.51 -1.86
N PRO A 239 6.15 -0.69 -2.03
CA PRO A 239 6.03 0.76 -1.96
C PRO A 239 5.01 1.37 -2.94
N GLN A 240 4.71 0.66 -4.04
CA GLN A 240 3.79 1.08 -5.08
C GLN A 240 2.44 0.33 -5.05
N GLY A 241 2.15 -0.41 -3.99
CA GLY A 241 0.92 -1.20 -3.86
C GLY A 241 1.20 -2.68 -3.66
N TRP A 242 0.39 -3.54 -4.27
CA TRP A 242 0.60 -4.97 -4.24
C TRP A 242 1.58 -5.42 -5.33
N CYS A 243 2.33 -6.51 -5.06
CA CYS A 243 3.11 -7.22 -6.07
C CYS A 243 2.97 -8.73 -5.88
N TRP A 244 3.18 -9.48 -6.95
CA TRP A 244 3.12 -10.94 -6.92
C TRP A 244 4.28 -11.54 -6.14
N ARG A 245 3.98 -12.55 -5.32
CA ARG A 245 4.98 -13.39 -4.66
C ARG A 245 4.99 -14.81 -5.23
N TYR A 246 3.81 -15.32 -5.51
CA TYR A 246 3.62 -16.67 -6.06
C TYR A 246 2.34 -16.71 -6.88
N ILE A 247 2.36 -17.37 -8.02
CA ILE A 247 1.17 -17.69 -8.82
C ILE A 247 1.27 -19.15 -9.25
N GLN A 248 0.22 -19.91 -9.04
CA GLN A 248 0.06 -21.26 -9.61
C GLN A 248 -1.19 -21.32 -10.44
N GLU A 249 -1.03 -21.74 -11.67
CA GLU A 249 -2.13 -21.90 -12.62
C GLU A 249 -2.49 -23.37 -12.86
N THR A 250 -3.76 -23.62 -13.09
CA THR A 250 -4.32 -24.91 -13.50
C THR A 250 -5.26 -24.68 -14.68
N SER A 251 -5.07 -25.42 -15.78
CA SER A 251 -5.98 -25.32 -16.94
C SER A 251 -7.38 -25.76 -16.55
N LEU A 252 -8.37 -24.95 -16.95
CA LEU A 252 -9.77 -25.33 -16.92
C LEU A 252 -10.11 -25.88 -18.32
N THR A 253 -10.53 -27.13 -18.36
CA THR A 253 -10.98 -27.82 -19.59
C THR A 253 -12.38 -27.39 -19.98
#